data_56744e742edb6aac660bd0aca227d802
#
_entry.id   56744e742edb6aac660bd0aca227d802
#
_cell.length_a   1.000
_cell.length_b   1.000
_cell.length_c   1.000
_cell.angle_alpha   90.00
_cell.angle_beta   90.00
_cell.angle_gamma   90.00
#
_symmetry.space_group_name_H-M   'P 1'
#
loop_
_entity.id
_entity.type
_entity.pdbx_description
1 polymer ?
#
loop_
_entity_poly.entity_id
_entity_poly.type
_entity_poly.pdbx_seq_one_letter_code
_entity_poly.pdbx_strand_id
1 'polypeptide(L)'
;FSGSLYKGIPVGRVTGFSGPSGAGKTLIVNKIIANAQKKGYFAAVWDTEAAVDKQSAEGVGIDPKRLKYYPVETVEDCRNQIATFLDKIIAANDPNLKVIIAIDSLGNLASAKELRDVTEGKDAADMGTKAKAMKSMMRALTFKAAKARVPILFTNHIYDNPTSLYPELVKKQSGGSGPIYLASLLVQLATRNEKIDKNEGEESIAVAHNVSGVTLSAMTVKNRFVPAFLKAELYNNFRTGLSRYAGLADMAVAFGVIQQTGSTFQFNGEKIGYRKTWENDTEFWDKKVLPVLEQTLKEKVGYGSSNSVLDEAEKLTKE
;
A
#
# COMPACT_ATOMS: atom_id res chain seq x y z
N PHE A 1 -9.24 1.02 1.79
CA PHE A 1 -8.94 -0.42 1.93
C PHE A 1 -9.18 -0.97 3.36
N SER A 2 -9.51 -0.13 4.30
CA SER A 2 -9.85 -0.48 5.70
C SER A 2 -11.33 -0.28 6.05
N GLY A 3 -12.16 0.10 5.08
CA GLY A 3 -13.54 0.52 5.30
C GLY A 3 -13.67 1.87 6.01
N SER A 4 -12.61 2.68 6.03
CA SER A 4 -12.59 4.00 6.67
C SER A 4 -11.50 4.87 6.07
N LEU A 5 -11.76 6.16 5.93
CA LEU A 5 -10.77 7.16 5.49
C LEU A 5 -9.68 7.40 6.54
N TYR A 6 -9.99 7.17 7.80
CA TYR A 6 -9.13 7.51 8.94
C TYR A 6 -8.39 6.31 9.55
N LYS A 7 -8.75 5.09 9.19
CA LYS A 7 -8.01 3.88 9.55
C LYS A 7 -6.85 3.70 8.59
N GLY A 8 -5.66 3.60 9.12
CA GLY A 8 -4.43 3.38 8.37
C GLY A 8 -4.07 1.90 8.22
N ILE A 9 -2.78 1.62 8.18
CA ILE A 9 -2.21 0.28 8.12
C ILE A 9 -2.58 -0.50 9.40
N PRO A 10 -3.06 -1.74 9.27
CA PRO A 10 -3.48 -2.54 10.42
C PRO A 10 -2.30 -2.93 11.30
N VAL A 11 -2.40 -2.61 12.59
CA VAL A 11 -1.40 -2.91 13.61
C VAL A 11 -1.30 -4.42 13.84
N GLY A 12 -0.08 -4.94 14.02
CA GLY A 12 0.15 -6.36 14.24
C GLY A 12 -0.15 -7.24 13.03
N ARG A 13 -0.14 -6.66 11.83
CA ARG A 13 -0.41 -7.36 10.58
C ARG A 13 0.65 -7.06 9.53
N VAL A 14 0.70 -7.94 8.53
CA VAL A 14 1.59 -7.79 7.38
C VAL A 14 0.79 -7.22 6.21
N THR A 15 1.28 -6.11 5.66
CA THR A 15 0.72 -5.42 4.50
C THR A 15 1.76 -5.36 3.39
N GLY A 16 1.40 -5.80 2.19
CA GLY A 16 2.26 -5.79 1.02
C GLY A 16 1.83 -4.75 -0.02
N PHE A 17 2.81 -4.14 -0.67
CA PHE A 17 2.66 -3.31 -1.84
C PHE A 17 3.42 -3.94 -3.00
N SER A 18 2.71 -4.33 -4.05
CA SER A 18 3.30 -5.02 -5.19
C SER A 18 3.05 -4.24 -6.47
N GLY A 19 3.97 -4.34 -7.43
CA GLY A 19 3.84 -3.62 -8.69
C GLY A 19 5.12 -3.74 -9.53
N PRO A 20 5.08 -3.31 -10.80
CA PRO A 20 6.26 -3.24 -11.63
C PRO A 20 7.30 -2.25 -11.07
N SER A 21 8.50 -2.23 -11.64
CA SER A 21 9.49 -1.21 -11.31
C SER A 21 8.93 0.18 -11.62
N GLY A 22 9.23 1.17 -10.77
CA GLY A 22 8.70 2.53 -10.92
C GLY A 22 7.22 2.72 -10.52
N ALA A 23 6.51 1.68 -10.06
CA ALA A 23 5.10 1.77 -9.67
C ALA A 23 4.83 2.51 -8.34
N GLY A 24 5.83 3.18 -7.77
CA GLY A 24 5.65 3.98 -6.55
C GLY A 24 5.56 3.17 -5.24
N LYS A 25 5.96 1.90 -5.23
CA LYS A 25 5.92 1.03 -4.04
C LYS A 25 6.67 1.65 -2.85
N THR A 26 7.95 1.95 -3.03
CA THR A 26 8.83 2.59 -2.05
C THR A 26 8.30 3.97 -1.62
N LEU A 27 7.76 4.76 -2.56
CA LEU A 27 7.15 6.06 -2.25
C LEU A 27 6.00 5.91 -1.25
N ILE A 28 5.08 4.97 -1.48
CA ILE A 28 3.94 4.73 -0.60
C ILE A 28 4.41 4.25 0.78
N VAL A 29 5.34 3.29 0.83
CA VAL A 29 5.92 2.79 2.10
C VAL A 29 6.57 3.92 2.88
N ASN A 30 7.38 4.75 2.23
CA ASN A 30 8.06 5.89 2.86
C ASN A 30 7.06 6.94 3.38
N LYS A 31 6.00 7.24 2.63
CA LYS A 31 4.92 8.14 3.11
C LYS A 31 4.17 7.56 4.31
N ILE A 32 3.95 6.25 4.35
CA ILE A 32 3.37 5.58 5.53
C ILE A 32 4.32 5.69 6.73
N ILE A 33 5.62 5.45 6.56
CA ILE A 33 6.64 5.59 7.61
C ILE A 33 6.67 7.02 8.14
N ALA A 34 6.76 8.03 7.26
CA ALA A 34 6.78 9.43 7.65
C ALA A 34 5.53 9.82 8.47
N ASN A 35 4.34 9.35 8.05
CA ASN A 35 3.11 9.59 8.79
C ASN A 35 3.03 8.81 10.11
N ALA A 36 3.59 7.61 10.18
CA ALA A 36 3.69 6.85 11.42
C ALA A 36 4.62 7.55 12.43
N GLN A 37 5.75 8.10 11.98
CA GLN A 37 6.66 8.86 12.83
C GLN A 37 5.98 10.10 13.43
N LYS A 38 5.13 10.81 12.69
CA LYS A 38 4.31 11.91 13.23
C LYS A 38 3.36 11.46 14.35
N LYS A 39 3.00 10.17 14.38
CA LYS A 39 2.16 9.54 15.43
C LYS A 39 2.98 8.87 16.53
N GLY A 40 4.28 9.13 16.58
CA GLY A 40 5.17 8.63 17.61
C GLY A 40 5.84 7.29 17.34
N TYR A 41 5.74 6.72 16.12
CA TYR A 41 6.40 5.46 15.77
C TYR A 41 7.90 5.64 15.52
N PHE A 42 8.67 4.62 15.88
CA PHE A 42 10.01 4.37 15.35
C PHE A 42 9.89 3.46 14.12
N ALA A 43 10.65 3.72 13.08
CA ALA A 43 10.71 2.90 11.89
C ALA A 43 11.97 2.03 11.87
N ALA A 44 11.83 0.78 11.47
CA ALA A 44 12.94 -0.13 11.19
C ALA A 44 12.77 -0.63 9.75
N VAL A 45 13.77 -0.40 8.90
CA VAL A 45 13.73 -0.73 7.47
C VAL A 45 14.82 -1.75 7.17
N TRP A 46 14.42 -2.90 6.65
CA TRP A 46 15.28 -3.90 6.02
C TRP A 46 15.32 -3.63 4.53
N ASP A 47 16.46 -3.13 4.08
CA ASP A 47 16.67 -2.70 2.70
C ASP A 47 17.54 -3.73 1.96
N THR A 48 17.06 -4.17 0.82
CA THR A 48 17.72 -5.16 -0.04
C THR A 48 18.38 -4.52 -1.27
N GLU A 49 18.15 -3.23 -1.48
CA GLU A 49 18.67 -2.48 -2.63
C GLU A 49 19.81 -1.55 -2.25
N ALA A 50 20.07 -1.40 -0.94
CA ALA A 50 21.02 -0.44 -0.37
C ALA A 50 20.77 1.00 -0.88
N ALA A 51 19.51 1.32 -1.19
CA ALA A 51 19.11 2.55 -1.88
C ALA A 51 18.67 3.67 -0.93
N VAL A 52 18.46 3.37 0.36
CA VAL A 52 18.00 4.37 1.32
C VAL A 52 19.19 5.13 1.88
N ASP A 53 19.41 6.35 1.40
CA ASP A 53 20.29 7.32 2.03
C ASP A 53 19.48 8.32 2.89
N LYS A 54 20.20 9.03 3.75
CA LYS A 54 19.61 9.99 4.69
C LYS A 54 18.88 11.12 3.97
N GLN A 55 19.44 11.65 2.89
CA GLN A 55 18.89 12.78 2.13
C GLN A 55 17.60 12.38 1.42
N SER A 56 17.57 11.20 0.81
CA SER A 56 16.36 10.63 0.19
C SER A 56 15.25 10.40 1.22
N ALA A 57 15.59 9.92 2.42
CA ALA A 57 14.63 9.73 3.51
C ALA A 57 14.03 11.06 3.98
N GLU A 58 14.86 12.09 4.19
CA GLU A 58 14.41 13.44 4.57
C GLU A 58 13.53 14.08 3.48
N GLY A 59 13.86 13.89 2.21
CA GLY A 59 13.10 14.41 1.07
C GLY A 59 11.65 13.89 1.00
N VAL A 60 11.38 12.69 1.50
CA VAL A 60 10.02 12.15 1.59
C VAL A 60 9.35 12.41 2.94
N GLY A 61 10.04 13.10 3.86
CA GLY A 61 9.53 13.50 5.17
C GLY A 61 9.75 12.48 6.29
N ILE A 62 10.67 11.54 6.13
CA ILE A 62 11.11 10.61 7.17
C ILE A 62 12.12 11.31 8.08
N ASP A 63 11.95 11.22 9.40
CA ASP A 63 12.93 11.66 10.38
C ASP A 63 14.02 10.58 10.55
N PRO A 64 15.27 10.85 10.14
CA PRO A 64 16.36 9.87 10.24
C PRO A 64 16.72 9.50 11.69
N LYS A 65 16.44 10.36 12.67
CA LYS A 65 16.69 10.10 14.09
C LYS A 65 15.74 9.02 14.63
N ARG A 66 14.64 8.80 13.97
CA ARG A 66 13.62 7.80 14.32
C ARG A 66 13.54 6.66 13.30
N LEU A 67 14.60 6.49 12.51
CA LEU A 67 14.76 5.44 11.51
C LEU A 67 15.95 4.54 11.89
N LYS A 68 15.72 3.23 11.98
CA LYS A 68 16.78 2.24 12.06
C LYS A 68 16.85 1.52 10.71
N TYR A 69 18.03 1.47 10.16
CA TYR A 69 18.31 0.91 8.84
C TYR A 69 19.13 -0.37 8.97
N TYR A 70 18.74 -1.40 8.25
CA TYR A 70 19.36 -2.71 8.22
C TYR A 70 19.53 -3.18 6.76
N PRO A 71 20.74 -3.14 6.19
CA PRO A 71 20.99 -3.78 4.90
C PRO A 71 20.89 -5.30 5.07
N VAL A 72 20.27 -5.98 4.08
CA VAL A 72 20.06 -7.43 4.12
C VAL A 72 20.04 -8.02 2.73
N GLU A 73 20.67 -9.19 2.55
CA GLU A 73 20.79 -9.85 1.25
C GLU A 73 19.97 -11.14 1.17
N THR A 74 19.83 -11.88 2.29
CA THR A 74 19.17 -13.19 2.26
C THR A 74 17.83 -13.20 2.99
N VAL A 75 16.94 -14.09 2.53
CA VAL A 75 15.63 -14.32 3.16
C VAL A 75 15.81 -14.81 4.60
N GLU A 76 16.80 -15.68 4.81
CA GLU A 76 17.09 -16.27 6.13
C GLU A 76 17.58 -15.23 7.11
N ASP A 77 18.48 -14.34 6.71
CA ASP A 77 18.98 -13.25 7.57
C ASP A 77 17.89 -12.24 7.87
N CYS A 78 17.14 -11.83 6.85
CA CYS A 78 15.99 -10.95 7.00
C CYS A 78 15.00 -11.52 8.04
N ARG A 79 14.63 -12.79 7.88
CA ARG A 79 13.77 -13.50 8.84
C ARG A 79 14.32 -13.48 10.25
N ASN A 80 15.61 -13.87 10.41
CA ASN A 80 16.22 -14.03 11.72
C ASN A 80 16.38 -12.68 12.43
N GLN A 81 16.83 -11.66 11.73
CA GLN A 81 16.99 -10.31 12.28
C GLN A 81 15.65 -9.73 12.72
N ILE A 82 14.61 -9.77 11.86
CA ILE A 82 13.29 -9.24 12.20
C ILE A 82 12.65 -10.05 13.33
N ALA A 83 12.78 -11.38 13.31
CA ALA A 83 12.25 -12.23 14.37
C ALA A 83 12.86 -11.91 15.72
N THR A 84 14.20 -11.75 15.79
CA THR A 84 14.92 -11.35 17.00
C THR A 84 14.53 -9.94 17.45
N PHE A 85 14.36 -9.02 16.52
CA PHE A 85 13.92 -7.66 16.82
C PHE A 85 12.51 -7.65 17.42
N LEU A 86 11.58 -8.42 16.86
CA LEU A 86 10.22 -8.57 17.39
C LEU A 86 10.20 -9.25 18.75
N ASP A 87 11.07 -10.24 18.99
CA ASP A 87 11.19 -10.90 20.31
C ASP A 87 11.63 -9.92 21.40
N LYS A 88 12.55 -9.00 21.09
CA LYS A 88 12.93 -7.94 22.01
C LYS A 88 11.77 -7.00 22.34
N ILE A 89 10.95 -6.63 21.34
CA ILE A 89 9.75 -5.80 21.56
C ILE A 89 8.74 -6.55 22.44
N ILE A 90 8.51 -7.84 22.17
CA ILE A 90 7.60 -8.67 22.97
C ILE A 90 8.10 -8.78 24.41
N ALA A 91 9.41 -8.99 24.62
CA ALA A 91 10.01 -9.10 25.94
C ALA A 91 9.98 -7.77 26.72
N ALA A 92 10.15 -6.64 26.04
CA ALA A 92 10.06 -5.32 26.65
C ALA A 92 8.66 -5.03 27.20
N ASN A 93 7.61 -5.60 26.61
CA ASN A 93 6.22 -5.49 27.02
C ASN A 93 5.78 -4.04 27.35
N ASP A 94 6.32 -3.07 26.61
CA ASP A 94 6.02 -1.64 26.78
C ASP A 94 4.86 -1.23 25.87
N PRO A 95 3.68 -0.86 26.41
CA PRO A 95 2.53 -0.45 25.64
C PRO A 95 2.73 0.88 24.88
N ASN A 96 3.72 1.70 25.29
CA ASN A 96 4.05 2.98 24.66
C ASN A 96 5.04 2.83 23.51
N LEU A 97 5.70 1.68 23.39
CA LEU A 97 6.67 1.41 22.34
C LEU A 97 5.94 1.20 21.00
N LYS A 98 5.95 2.20 20.15
CA LYS A 98 5.34 2.19 18.82
C LYS A 98 6.43 1.97 17.77
N VAL A 99 6.37 0.84 17.09
CA VAL A 99 7.33 0.48 16.03
C VAL A 99 6.57 0.11 14.76
N ILE A 100 7.13 0.48 13.61
CA ILE A 100 6.72 0.04 12.28
C ILE A 100 7.92 -0.57 11.57
N ILE A 101 7.72 -1.70 10.90
CA ILE A 101 8.76 -2.40 10.14
C ILE A 101 8.45 -2.30 8.65
N ALA A 102 9.47 -2.09 7.83
CA ALA A 102 9.39 -2.21 6.39
C ALA A 102 10.50 -3.11 5.83
N ILE A 103 10.18 -3.87 4.77
CA ILE A 103 11.12 -4.68 4.00
C ILE A 103 11.02 -4.20 2.55
N ASP A 104 12.07 -3.62 2.00
CA ASP A 104 12.10 -3.08 0.64
C ASP A 104 13.32 -3.62 -0.12
N SER A 105 13.15 -4.59 -1.03
CA SER A 105 11.97 -5.33 -1.42
C SER A 105 12.15 -6.84 -1.20
N LEU A 106 11.06 -7.58 -0.99
CA LEU A 106 11.13 -9.05 -0.88
C LEU A 106 11.69 -9.72 -2.14
N GLY A 107 11.43 -9.13 -3.31
CA GLY A 107 11.85 -9.69 -4.60
C GLY A 107 13.36 -9.85 -4.75
N ASN A 108 14.12 -8.95 -4.17
CA ASN A 108 15.58 -8.89 -4.30
C ASN A 108 16.33 -9.79 -3.31
N LEU A 109 15.67 -10.28 -2.26
CA LEU A 109 16.31 -11.22 -1.33
C LEU A 109 16.70 -12.50 -2.07
N ALA A 110 17.95 -12.94 -1.91
CA ALA A 110 18.41 -14.26 -2.33
C ALA A 110 18.09 -15.31 -1.24
N SER A 111 18.11 -16.60 -1.57
CA SER A 111 18.24 -17.61 -0.53
C SER A 111 19.70 -17.73 -0.07
N ALA A 112 19.95 -18.14 1.16
CA ALA A 112 21.30 -18.37 1.64
C ALA A 112 22.05 -19.45 0.83
N LYS A 113 21.30 -20.37 0.18
CA LYS A 113 21.86 -21.34 -0.76
C LYS A 113 22.31 -20.65 -2.07
N GLU A 114 21.44 -19.81 -2.65
CA GLU A 114 21.74 -19.06 -3.87
C GLU A 114 23.01 -18.21 -3.69
N LEU A 115 23.14 -17.51 -2.58
CA LEU A 115 24.30 -16.66 -2.29
C LEU A 115 25.60 -17.50 -2.18
N ARG A 116 25.54 -18.68 -1.52
CA ARG A 116 26.69 -19.62 -1.44
C ARG A 116 27.06 -20.16 -2.81
N ASP A 117 26.08 -20.60 -3.59
CA ASP A 117 26.31 -21.17 -4.93
C ASP A 117 27.01 -20.13 -5.84
N VAL A 118 26.59 -18.86 -5.80
CA VAL A 118 27.24 -17.74 -6.51
C VAL A 118 28.69 -17.55 -6.01
N THR A 119 28.93 -17.57 -4.70
CA THR A 119 30.28 -17.39 -4.13
C THR A 119 31.21 -18.54 -4.51
N GLU A 120 30.69 -19.76 -4.65
CA GLU A 120 31.43 -20.95 -5.01
C GLU A 120 31.50 -21.14 -6.55
N GLY A 121 30.97 -20.22 -7.35
CA GLY A 121 30.97 -20.30 -8.81
C GLY A 121 30.10 -21.43 -9.37
N LYS A 122 29.06 -21.84 -8.67
CA LYS A 122 28.15 -22.91 -9.05
C LYS A 122 26.90 -22.35 -9.70
N ASP A 123 26.63 -22.72 -10.94
CA ASP A 123 25.36 -22.44 -11.62
C ASP A 123 24.29 -23.49 -11.22
N ALA A 124 23.86 -23.45 -9.96
CA ALA A 124 22.81 -24.34 -9.52
C ALA A 124 21.44 -23.65 -9.62
N ALA A 125 20.53 -24.26 -10.38
CA ALA A 125 19.15 -23.79 -10.43
C ALA A 125 18.52 -23.75 -9.03
N ASP A 126 17.88 -22.64 -8.66
CA ASP A 126 17.12 -22.53 -7.41
C ASP A 126 15.88 -23.43 -7.50
N MET A 127 15.98 -24.64 -6.99
CA MET A 127 14.90 -25.66 -6.95
C MET A 127 13.76 -25.28 -5.99
N GLY A 128 13.35 -24.01 -5.98
CA GLY A 128 12.31 -23.49 -5.11
C GLY A 128 12.76 -23.24 -3.66
N THR A 129 14.06 -23.21 -3.40
CA THR A 129 14.64 -22.95 -2.07
C THR A 129 14.25 -21.56 -1.58
N LYS A 130 14.36 -20.54 -2.41
CA LYS A 130 13.93 -19.18 -2.12
C LYS A 130 12.44 -19.12 -1.75
N ALA A 131 11.58 -19.79 -2.51
CA ALA A 131 10.13 -19.81 -2.22
C ALA A 131 9.81 -20.49 -0.87
N LYS A 132 10.53 -21.57 -0.52
CA LYS A 132 10.40 -22.24 0.78
C LYS A 132 10.88 -21.34 1.92
N ALA A 133 12.03 -20.70 1.78
CA ALA A 133 12.58 -19.75 2.76
C ALA A 133 11.63 -18.56 2.94
N MET A 134 11.12 -17.97 1.87
CA MET A 134 10.15 -16.89 1.88
C MET A 134 8.86 -17.27 2.63
N LYS A 135 8.31 -18.45 2.35
CA LYS A 135 7.11 -18.95 3.05
C LYS A 135 7.38 -19.14 4.55
N SER A 136 8.55 -19.65 4.91
CA SER A 136 8.99 -19.81 6.31
C SER A 136 9.10 -18.44 7.01
N MET A 137 9.76 -17.47 6.36
CA MET A 137 9.90 -16.11 6.88
C MET A 137 8.54 -15.48 7.12
N MET A 138 7.68 -15.45 6.11
CA MET A 138 6.36 -14.83 6.21
C MET A 138 5.50 -15.45 7.33
N ARG A 139 5.59 -16.77 7.54
CA ARG A 139 4.88 -17.45 8.62
C ARG A 139 5.37 -16.99 10.00
N ALA A 140 6.70 -16.95 10.21
CA ALA A 140 7.29 -16.52 11.46
C ALA A 140 6.96 -15.05 11.75
N LEU A 141 7.12 -14.18 10.76
CA LEU A 141 6.89 -12.74 10.92
C LEU A 141 5.40 -12.41 11.16
N THR A 142 4.47 -13.07 10.48
CA THR A 142 3.04 -12.85 10.69
C THR A 142 2.62 -13.13 12.14
N PHE A 143 3.09 -14.22 12.72
CA PHE A 143 2.76 -14.56 14.10
C PHE A 143 3.40 -13.60 15.11
N LYS A 144 4.70 -13.32 14.95
CA LYS A 144 5.42 -12.39 15.84
C LYS A 144 4.93 -10.95 15.73
N ALA A 145 4.60 -10.48 14.53
CA ALA A 145 4.00 -9.17 14.31
C ALA A 145 2.69 -8.99 15.09
N ALA A 146 1.82 -10.00 15.05
CA ALA A 146 0.58 -9.98 15.80
C ALA A 146 0.81 -9.91 17.30
N LYS A 147 1.73 -10.72 17.83
CA LYS A 147 2.08 -10.77 19.27
C LYS A 147 2.75 -9.47 19.74
N ALA A 148 3.66 -8.91 18.94
CA ALA A 148 4.33 -7.64 19.20
C ALA A 148 3.46 -6.40 18.95
N ARG A 149 2.28 -6.56 18.31
CA ARG A 149 1.44 -5.46 17.81
C ARG A 149 2.18 -4.49 16.86
N VAL A 150 3.12 -5.01 16.09
CA VAL A 150 3.95 -4.24 15.16
C VAL A 150 3.43 -4.43 13.74
N PRO A 151 3.05 -3.36 13.01
CA PRO A 151 2.75 -3.47 11.59
C PRO A 151 4.02 -3.71 10.79
N ILE A 152 3.97 -4.68 9.86
CA ILE A 152 5.05 -4.97 8.92
C ILE A 152 4.57 -4.62 7.53
N LEU A 153 5.33 -3.79 6.83
CA LEU A 153 5.17 -3.45 5.43
C LEU A 153 6.19 -4.24 4.60
N PHE A 154 5.84 -4.58 3.38
CA PHE A 154 6.82 -5.03 2.40
C PHE A 154 6.49 -4.51 1.01
N THR A 155 7.51 -4.31 0.20
CA THR A 155 7.35 -4.13 -1.25
C THR A 155 7.72 -5.41 -1.98
N ASN A 156 7.14 -5.62 -3.17
CA ASN A 156 7.46 -6.78 -4.00
C ASN A 156 7.29 -6.48 -5.49
N HIS A 157 8.05 -7.17 -6.32
CA HIS A 157 7.88 -7.16 -7.77
C HIS A 157 6.81 -8.15 -8.20
N ILE A 158 6.13 -7.81 -9.30
CA ILE A 158 5.12 -8.66 -9.93
C ILE A 158 5.51 -9.01 -11.35
N TYR A 159 5.01 -10.16 -11.80
CA TYR A 159 5.15 -10.68 -13.15
C TYR A 159 3.78 -11.07 -13.69
N ASP A 160 3.67 -11.14 -15.00
CA ASP A 160 2.44 -11.62 -15.63
C ASP A 160 2.12 -13.06 -15.22
N ASN A 161 0.85 -13.33 -15.06
CA ASN A 161 0.34 -14.65 -14.70
C ASN A 161 -0.62 -15.17 -15.77
N PRO A 162 -0.09 -15.68 -16.91
CA PRO A 162 -0.93 -16.09 -18.04
C PRO A 162 -1.86 -17.27 -17.72
N THR A 163 -1.61 -17.98 -16.62
CA THR A 163 -2.42 -19.12 -16.20
C THR A 163 -3.55 -18.73 -15.24
N SER A 164 -3.67 -17.46 -14.90
CA SER A 164 -4.77 -16.96 -14.05
C SER A 164 -6.05 -16.83 -14.87
N LEU A 165 -7.21 -17.14 -14.25
CA LEU A 165 -8.53 -16.84 -14.83
C LEU A 165 -8.73 -15.33 -15.07
N TYR A 166 -8.03 -14.49 -14.27
CA TYR A 166 -8.04 -13.04 -14.38
C TYR A 166 -6.60 -12.50 -14.37
N PRO A 167 -5.80 -12.73 -15.45
CA PRO A 167 -4.38 -12.38 -15.47
C PRO A 167 -4.12 -10.88 -15.34
N GLU A 168 -5.08 -10.06 -15.70
CA GLU A 168 -5.01 -8.60 -15.57
C GLU A 168 -5.20 -8.12 -14.13
N LEU A 169 -6.00 -8.85 -13.33
CA LEU A 169 -6.35 -8.45 -11.96
C LEU A 169 -5.31 -8.91 -10.94
N VAL A 170 -4.83 -10.15 -11.05
CA VAL A 170 -3.92 -10.74 -10.05
C VAL A 170 -2.63 -11.19 -10.71
N LYS A 171 -1.57 -10.44 -10.50
CA LYS A 171 -0.23 -10.73 -11.01
C LYS A 171 0.52 -11.69 -10.08
N LYS A 172 1.47 -12.44 -10.65
CA LYS A 172 2.36 -13.33 -9.92
C LYS A 172 3.37 -12.53 -9.09
N GLN A 173 3.59 -12.93 -7.85
CA GLN A 173 4.54 -12.27 -6.94
C GLN A 173 5.93 -12.90 -7.05
N SER A 174 6.99 -12.08 -6.93
CA SER A 174 8.35 -12.59 -6.72
C SER A 174 8.43 -13.34 -5.39
N GLY A 175 9.24 -14.39 -5.31
CA GLY A 175 9.41 -15.21 -4.11
C GLY A 175 8.26 -16.19 -3.84
N GLY A 176 7.43 -16.47 -4.84
CA GLY A 176 6.38 -17.48 -4.79
C GLY A 176 5.09 -17.03 -4.07
N SER A 177 4.28 -18.00 -3.62
CA SER A 177 2.95 -17.74 -3.06
C SER A 177 2.93 -17.28 -1.59
N GLY A 178 4.07 -17.39 -0.88
CA GLY A 178 4.17 -17.03 0.53
C GLY A 178 3.66 -15.63 0.88
N PRO A 179 4.13 -14.58 0.21
CA PRO A 179 3.68 -13.21 0.44
C PRO A 179 2.18 -13.03 0.25
N ILE A 180 1.58 -13.67 -0.78
CA ILE A 180 0.15 -13.59 -1.06
C ILE A 180 -0.65 -14.24 0.06
N TYR A 181 -0.29 -15.47 0.46
CA TYR A 181 -1.10 -16.21 1.45
C TYR A 181 -1.03 -15.63 2.85
N LEU A 182 0.10 -15.09 3.26
CA LEU A 182 0.35 -14.71 4.64
C LEU A 182 0.12 -13.21 4.90
N ALA A 183 0.19 -12.34 3.91
CA ALA A 183 -0.23 -10.95 4.06
C ALA A 183 -1.72 -10.85 4.44
N SER A 184 -2.05 -9.90 5.30
CA SER A 184 -3.44 -9.58 5.66
C SER A 184 -4.07 -8.59 4.68
N LEU A 185 -3.24 -7.72 4.12
CA LEU A 185 -3.58 -6.77 3.06
C LEU A 185 -2.49 -6.82 2.00
N LEU A 186 -2.88 -6.97 0.74
CA LEU A 186 -1.98 -6.90 -0.41
C LEU A 186 -2.56 -5.92 -1.43
N VAL A 187 -1.81 -4.86 -1.70
CA VAL A 187 -2.15 -3.80 -2.63
C VAL A 187 -1.27 -3.92 -3.87
N GLN A 188 -1.88 -4.04 -5.03
CA GLN A 188 -1.21 -4.00 -6.31
C GLN A 188 -1.24 -2.58 -6.85
N LEU A 189 -0.07 -2.08 -7.25
CA LEU A 189 0.13 -0.73 -7.76
C LEU A 189 0.44 -0.78 -9.27
N ALA A 190 -0.11 0.19 -9.98
CA ALA A 190 0.24 0.51 -11.36
C ALA A 190 0.36 2.03 -11.49
N THR A 191 1.08 2.53 -12.49
CA THR A 191 1.31 3.96 -12.71
C THR A 191 0.88 4.41 -14.10
N ARG A 192 0.43 5.65 -14.17
CA ARG A 192 0.18 6.39 -15.39
C ARG A 192 0.81 7.78 -15.26
N ASN A 193 1.55 8.21 -16.28
CA ASN A 193 2.11 9.56 -16.32
C ASN A 193 0.99 10.59 -16.55
N GLU A 194 1.00 11.67 -15.78
CA GLU A 194 0.13 12.81 -15.97
C GLU A 194 0.87 13.90 -16.76
N LYS A 195 0.24 14.36 -17.83
CA LYS A 195 0.77 15.46 -18.66
C LYS A 195 0.36 16.79 -18.06
N ILE A 196 1.23 17.79 -18.22
CA ILE A 196 0.90 19.17 -17.88
C ILE A 196 -0.25 19.63 -18.79
N ASP A 197 -1.28 20.19 -18.18
CA ASP A 197 -2.30 20.94 -18.92
C ASP A 197 -1.67 22.30 -19.30
N LYS A 198 -1.45 22.52 -20.60
CA LYS A 198 -0.84 23.75 -21.14
C LYS A 198 -1.57 25.03 -20.72
N ASN A 199 -2.80 24.91 -20.26
CA ASN A 199 -3.64 26.03 -19.84
C ASN A 199 -3.47 26.42 -18.36
N GLU A 200 -2.74 25.63 -17.55
CA GLU A 200 -2.62 25.85 -16.11
C GLU A 200 -1.29 26.50 -15.68
N GLY A 201 -0.40 26.84 -16.62
CA GLY A 201 0.84 27.54 -16.30
C GLY A 201 1.83 26.76 -15.43
N GLU A 202 1.61 25.45 -15.24
CA GLU A 202 2.55 24.60 -14.51
C GLU A 202 3.83 24.40 -15.32
N GLU A 203 4.96 24.88 -14.80
CA GLU A 203 6.26 24.60 -15.37
C GLU A 203 6.63 23.11 -15.12
N SER A 204 6.90 22.39 -16.22
CA SER A 204 7.38 21.02 -16.14
C SER A 204 8.79 20.97 -15.56
N ILE A 205 8.99 20.14 -14.54
CA ILE A 205 10.33 19.78 -14.06
C ILE A 205 10.98 18.80 -15.06
N ALA A 206 10.19 17.97 -15.74
CA ALA A 206 10.64 17.03 -16.74
C ALA A 206 10.64 17.67 -18.13
N VAL A 207 11.71 18.36 -18.47
CA VAL A 207 11.90 19.15 -19.70
C VAL A 207 11.59 18.36 -20.99
N ALA A 208 11.79 17.04 -20.99
CA ALA A 208 11.66 16.21 -22.19
C ALA A 208 10.21 15.79 -22.53
N HIS A 209 9.29 15.72 -21.55
CA HIS A 209 7.98 15.07 -21.76
C HIS A 209 6.78 15.84 -21.22
N ASN A 210 6.95 17.05 -20.68
CA ASN A 210 5.85 17.83 -20.07
C ASN A 210 5.02 16.99 -19.07
N VAL A 211 5.68 16.27 -18.18
CA VAL A 211 5.04 15.44 -17.15
C VAL A 211 5.07 16.17 -15.82
N SER A 212 3.90 16.45 -15.23
CA SER A 212 3.76 17.11 -13.92
C SER A 212 3.78 16.14 -12.74
N GLY A 213 3.46 14.88 -13.00
CA GLY A 213 3.36 13.88 -11.96
C GLY A 213 2.96 12.51 -12.47
N VAL A 214 2.58 11.64 -11.54
CA VAL A 214 2.08 10.30 -11.84
C VAL A 214 0.81 10.01 -11.06
N THR A 215 -0.14 9.37 -11.71
CA THR A 215 -1.27 8.73 -11.03
C THR A 215 -0.92 7.30 -10.72
N LEU A 216 -1.03 6.94 -9.44
CA LEU A 216 -0.86 5.59 -8.93
C LEU A 216 -2.24 4.95 -8.80
N SER A 217 -2.50 3.91 -9.57
CA SER A 217 -3.69 3.07 -9.39
C SER A 217 -3.35 1.99 -8.36
N ALA A 218 -4.07 1.99 -7.24
CA ALA A 218 -3.90 1.05 -6.15
C ALA A 218 -5.13 0.14 -6.07
N MET A 219 -4.95 -1.18 -6.14
CA MET A 219 -6.03 -2.16 -6.05
C MET A 219 -5.70 -3.21 -4.99
N THR A 220 -6.65 -3.53 -4.14
CA THR A 220 -6.48 -4.64 -3.18
C THR A 220 -6.70 -5.97 -3.88
N VAL A 221 -5.66 -6.80 -3.99
CA VAL A 221 -5.77 -8.18 -4.51
C VAL A 221 -6.03 -9.19 -3.38
N LYS A 222 -5.75 -8.80 -2.16
CA LYS A 222 -6.12 -9.52 -0.95
C LYS A 222 -6.44 -8.54 0.17
N ASN A 223 -7.53 -8.78 0.87
CA ASN A 223 -7.93 -7.98 2.01
C ASN A 223 -8.69 -8.86 3.01
N ARG A 224 -8.29 -8.84 4.29
CA ARG A 224 -8.95 -9.58 5.38
C ARG A 224 -9.91 -8.72 6.20
N PHE A 225 -10.02 -7.42 5.89
CA PHE A 225 -10.78 -6.45 6.68
C PHE A 225 -12.07 -6.03 6.00
N VAL A 226 -12.05 -5.96 4.67
CA VAL A 226 -13.16 -5.59 3.80
C VAL A 226 -13.04 -6.41 2.50
N PRO A 227 -14.07 -6.46 1.64
CA PRO A 227 -13.98 -7.14 0.35
C PRO A 227 -12.75 -6.73 -0.46
N ALA A 228 -12.12 -7.69 -1.14
CA ALA A 228 -10.98 -7.45 -2.02
C ALA A 228 -11.41 -6.73 -3.33
N PHE A 229 -10.43 -6.39 -4.17
CA PHE A 229 -10.59 -5.71 -5.45
C PHE A 229 -11.13 -4.28 -5.39
N LEU A 230 -11.09 -3.66 -4.21
CA LEU A 230 -11.28 -2.22 -4.10
C LEU A 230 -10.14 -1.48 -4.78
N LYS A 231 -10.50 -0.51 -5.61
CA LYS A 231 -9.54 0.33 -6.35
C LYS A 231 -9.60 1.76 -5.84
N ALA A 232 -8.44 2.40 -5.76
CA ALA A 232 -8.29 3.83 -5.49
C ALA A 232 -7.19 4.40 -6.38
N GLU A 233 -7.32 5.66 -6.75
CA GLU A 233 -6.29 6.40 -7.46
C GLU A 233 -5.65 7.41 -6.53
N LEU A 234 -4.33 7.58 -6.64
CA LEU A 234 -3.53 8.51 -5.86
C LEU A 234 -2.73 9.34 -6.86
N TYR A 235 -2.74 10.64 -6.71
CA TYR A 235 -1.95 11.52 -7.56
C TYR A 235 -0.71 12.00 -6.83
N ASN A 236 0.46 11.81 -7.44
CA ASN A 236 1.73 12.29 -6.93
C ASN A 236 2.30 13.33 -7.91
N ASN A 237 2.18 14.59 -7.54
CA ASN A 237 2.81 15.69 -8.28
C ASN A 237 4.30 15.76 -7.91
N PHE A 238 5.18 15.94 -8.91
CA PHE A 238 6.64 15.95 -8.68
C PHE A 238 7.13 17.15 -7.85
N ARG A 239 6.36 18.25 -7.82
CA ARG A 239 6.68 19.45 -7.03
C ARG A 239 6.08 19.41 -5.63
N THR A 240 4.79 19.08 -5.52
CA THR A 240 4.01 19.17 -4.27
C THR A 240 3.86 17.84 -3.54
N GLY A 241 4.24 16.72 -4.18
CA GLY A 241 4.14 15.39 -3.63
C GLY A 241 2.74 14.77 -3.75
N LEU A 242 2.43 13.83 -2.86
CA LEU A 242 1.19 13.08 -2.90
C LEU A 242 -0.01 13.97 -2.53
N SER A 243 -0.96 14.09 -3.43
CA SER A 243 -2.21 14.85 -3.21
C SER A 243 -3.05 14.19 -2.12
N ARG A 244 -3.66 15.02 -1.27
CA ARG A 244 -4.54 14.56 -0.18
C ARG A 244 -5.90 14.10 -0.69
N TYR A 245 -6.44 14.76 -1.72
CA TYR A 245 -7.83 14.58 -2.16
C TYR A 245 -7.97 13.89 -3.50
N ALA A 246 -6.90 13.77 -4.29
CA ALA A 246 -6.96 13.08 -5.58
C ALA A 246 -7.40 11.62 -5.39
N GLY A 247 -8.32 11.17 -6.24
CA GLY A 247 -8.98 9.86 -6.12
C GLY A 247 -10.15 9.83 -5.15
N LEU A 248 -10.24 10.75 -4.17
CA LEU A 248 -11.42 10.86 -3.30
C LEU A 248 -12.64 11.39 -4.06
N ALA A 249 -12.44 12.25 -5.06
CA ALA A 249 -13.52 12.75 -5.90
C ALA A 249 -14.23 11.61 -6.65
N ASP A 250 -13.45 10.73 -7.28
CA ASP A 250 -13.99 9.56 -7.99
C ASP A 250 -14.65 8.57 -7.01
N MET A 251 -14.07 8.40 -5.85
CA MET A 251 -14.65 7.59 -4.77
C MET A 251 -15.97 8.19 -4.27
N ALA A 252 -16.05 9.49 -4.02
CA ALA A 252 -17.28 10.15 -3.59
C ALA A 252 -18.40 10.02 -4.61
N VAL A 253 -18.06 10.07 -5.90
CA VAL A 253 -19.02 9.82 -7.00
C VAL A 253 -19.43 8.35 -7.05
N ALA A 254 -18.48 7.43 -7.01
CA ALA A 254 -18.75 5.98 -7.05
C ALA A 254 -19.62 5.50 -5.89
N PHE A 255 -19.47 6.08 -4.71
CA PHE A 255 -20.30 5.78 -3.54
C PHE A 255 -21.60 6.61 -3.45
N GLY A 256 -21.84 7.51 -4.40
CA GLY A 256 -23.07 8.32 -4.48
C GLY A 256 -23.14 9.48 -3.49
N VAL A 257 -22.02 9.83 -2.84
CA VAL A 257 -21.91 10.98 -1.94
C VAL A 257 -21.93 12.29 -2.75
N ILE A 258 -21.27 12.30 -3.91
CA ILE A 258 -21.35 13.35 -4.91
C ILE A 258 -22.03 12.76 -6.14
N GLN A 259 -23.05 13.44 -6.64
CA GLN A 259 -23.79 13.02 -7.83
C GLN A 259 -23.25 13.76 -9.04
N GLN A 260 -22.99 13.03 -10.13
CA GLN A 260 -22.55 13.60 -11.40
C GLN A 260 -23.70 13.64 -12.40
N THR A 261 -23.92 14.80 -13.00
CA THR A 261 -24.91 15.00 -14.08
C THR A 261 -24.20 15.66 -15.25
N GLY A 262 -23.84 14.86 -16.25
CA GLY A 262 -23.01 15.31 -17.36
C GLY A 262 -21.62 15.77 -16.87
N SER A 263 -21.27 17.03 -17.12
CA SER A 263 -20.01 17.65 -16.68
C SER A 263 -20.10 18.39 -15.33
N THR A 264 -21.28 18.44 -14.72
CA THR A 264 -21.51 19.13 -13.46
C THR A 264 -21.78 18.16 -12.31
N PHE A 265 -21.58 18.63 -11.08
CA PHE A 265 -21.68 17.82 -9.87
C PHE A 265 -22.64 18.45 -8.86
N GLN A 266 -23.22 17.61 -8.02
CA GLN A 266 -24.13 17.99 -6.94
C GLN A 266 -23.72 17.29 -5.65
N PHE A 267 -23.91 17.98 -4.52
CA PHE A 267 -23.72 17.44 -3.18
C PHE A 267 -24.95 17.82 -2.34
N ASN A 268 -25.58 16.84 -1.71
CA ASN A 268 -26.83 17.01 -0.94
C ASN A 268 -27.94 17.74 -1.72
N GLY A 269 -28.03 17.50 -3.04
CA GLY A 269 -29.02 18.15 -3.91
C GLY A 269 -28.65 19.56 -4.39
N GLU A 270 -27.57 20.15 -3.86
CA GLU A 270 -27.09 21.47 -4.30
C GLU A 270 -26.02 21.32 -5.39
N LYS A 271 -26.12 22.17 -6.42
CA LYS A 271 -25.13 22.20 -7.50
C LYS A 271 -23.81 22.80 -7.01
N ILE A 272 -22.72 22.02 -7.11
CA ILE A 272 -21.36 22.44 -6.73
C ILE A 272 -20.48 22.81 -7.93
N GLY A 273 -21.02 22.74 -9.15
CA GLY A 273 -20.35 23.17 -10.37
C GLY A 273 -19.50 22.09 -11.04
N TYR A 274 -18.43 22.51 -11.69
CA TYR A 274 -17.49 21.63 -12.39
C TYR A 274 -16.45 21.08 -11.40
N ARG A 275 -15.83 19.94 -11.72
CA ARG A 275 -14.84 19.26 -10.87
C ARG A 275 -13.71 20.18 -10.40
N LYS A 276 -13.16 21.02 -11.27
CA LYS A 276 -12.07 21.96 -10.98
C LYS A 276 -12.43 22.98 -9.87
N THR A 277 -13.71 23.29 -9.65
CA THR A 277 -14.13 24.30 -8.68
C THR A 277 -14.12 23.80 -7.23
N TRP A 278 -14.26 22.51 -6.99
CA TRP A 278 -14.39 21.95 -5.64
C TRP A 278 -13.34 20.86 -5.31
N GLU A 279 -12.67 20.29 -6.34
CA GLU A 279 -11.73 19.17 -6.12
C GLU A 279 -10.56 19.53 -5.19
N ASN A 280 -10.12 20.79 -5.22
CA ASN A 280 -9.01 21.27 -4.38
C ASN A 280 -9.48 22.15 -3.21
N ASP A 281 -10.79 22.28 -2.99
CA ASP A 281 -11.34 23.05 -1.87
C ASP A 281 -11.25 22.25 -0.56
N THR A 282 -10.23 22.56 0.24
CA THR A 282 -9.95 21.86 1.49
C THR A 282 -11.08 22.00 2.50
N GLU A 283 -11.75 23.16 2.55
CA GLU A 283 -12.83 23.40 3.47
C GLU A 283 -14.08 22.60 3.11
N PHE A 284 -14.41 22.55 1.83
CA PHE A 284 -15.50 21.74 1.30
C PHE A 284 -15.27 20.25 1.61
N TRP A 285 -14.05 19.75 1.37
CA TRP A 285 -13.70 18.36 1.67
C TRP A 285 -13.76 18.06 3.16
N ASP A 286 -13.00 18.80 3.97
CA ASP A 286 -12.81 18.44 5.38
C ASP A 286 -14.10 18.61 6.20
N LYS A 287 -14.90 19.63 5.90
CA LYS A 287 -16.12 19.93 6.67
C LYS A 287 -17.39 19.27 6.14
N LYS A 288 -17.49 19.05 4.82
CA LYS A 288 -18.75 18.58 4.20
C LYS A 288 -18.64 17.17 3.65
N VAL A 289 -17.69 16.89 2.75
CA VAL A 289 -17.66 15.62 2.01
C VAL A 289 -17.07 14.47 2.82
N LEU A 290 -15.92 14.66 3.47
CA LEU A 290 -15.24 13.58 4.18
C LEU A 290 -16.06 12.94 5.30
N PRO A 291 -16.83 13.67 6.14
CA PRO A 291 -17.68 13.05 7.14
C PRO A 291 -18.74 12.12 6.55
N VAL A 292 -19.40 12.57 5.46
CA VAL A 292 -20.44 11.78 4.77
C VAL A 292 -19.83 10.58 4.07
N LEU A 293 -18.70 10.78 3.38
CA LEU A 293 -17.99 9.69 2.71
C LEU A 293 -17.47 8.64 3.71
N GLU A 294 -16.97 9.04 4.87
CA GLU A 294 -16.55 8.12 5.94
C GLU A 294 -17.71 7.26 6.43
N GLN A 295 -18.88 7.87 6.65
CA GLN A 295 -20.07 7.12 7.06
C GLN A 295 -20.51 6.15 5.96
N THR A 296 -20.59 6.61 4.72
CA THR A 296 -20.97 5.77 3.57
C THR A 296 -20.01 4.59 3.36
N LEU A 297 -18.71 4.80 3.55
CA LEU A 297 -17.72 3.73 3.47
C LEU A 297 -17.91 2.68 4.56
N LYS A 298 -18.20 3.09 5.80
CA LYS A 298 -18.48 2.16 6.90
C LYS A 298 -19.71 1.30 6.63
N GLU A 299 -20.73 1.90 6.03
CA GLU A 299 -22.00 1.22 5.71
C GLU A 299 -21.88 0.29 4.50
N LYS A 300 -21.15 0.70 3.44
CA LYS A 300 -21.13 -0.03 2.16
C LYS A 300 -19.95 -0.97 1.96
N VAL A 301 -18.82 -0.76 2.65
CA VAL A 301 -17.56 -1.47 2.37
C VAL A 301 -17.25 -2.58 3.39
N GLY A 302 -17.94 -2.64 4.53
CA GLY A 302 -17.76 -3.70 5.52
C GLY A 302 -18.27 -5.08 5.04
N TYR A 303 -17.71 -6.17 5.55
CA TYR A 303 -18.32 -7.49 5.35
C TYR A 303 -19.73 -7.51 5.98
N GLY A 304 -20.73 -7.98 5.22
CA GLY A 304 -22.13 -8.02 5.67
C GLY A 304 -22.81 -6.64 5.73
N SER A 305 -22.18 -5.61 5.18
CA SER A 305 -22.74 -4.26 5.16
C SER A 305 -23.85 -4.04 4.14
N SER A 306 -24.02 -4.94 3.16
CA SER A 306 -25.18 -4.89 2.25
C SER A 306 -26.27 -5.83 2.77
N ASN A 307 -27.31 -5.27 3.35
CA ASN A 307 -28.58 -5.99 3.60
C ASN A 307 -29.19 -6.54 2.29
N SER A 308 -28.75 -6.02 1.13
CA SER A 308 -29.26 -6.42 -0.18
C SER A 308 -29.11 -7.93 -0.48
N VAL A 309 -28.01 -8.57 -0.05
CA VAL A 309 -27.81 -10.01 -0.28
C VAL A 309 -28.68 -10.85 0.66
N LEU A 310 -28.90 -10.39 1.88
CA LEU A 310 -29.80 -11.05 2.83
C LEU A 310 -31.26 -10.81 2.42
N ASP A 311 -31.62 -9.61 1.98
CA ASP A 311 -32.94 -9.25 1.49
C ASP A 311 -33.29 -10.00 0.19
N GLU A 312 -32.32 -10.23 -0.71
CA GLU A 312 -32.51 -11.07 -1.90
C GLU A 312 -32.62 -12.55 -1.55
N ALA A 313 -31.80 -13.04 -0.62
CA ALA A 313 -31.90 -14.42 -0.14
C ALA A 313 -33.21 -14.67 0.58
N GLU A 314 -33.71 -13.73 1.39
CA GLU A 314 -35.04 -13.84 2.02
C GLU A 314 -36.20 -13.75 1.02
N LYS A 315 -36.08 -13.02 -0.07
CA LYS A 315 -37.05 -13.00 -1.16
C LYS A 315 -37.11 -14.33 -1.90
N LEU A 316 -35.93 -14.92 -2.19
CA LEU A 316 -35.83 -16.23 -2.85
C LEU A 316 -36.29 -17.41 -1.98
N THR A 317 -36.35 -17.25 -0.66
CA THR A 317 -36.88 -18.28 0.25
C THR A 317 -38.38 -18.15 0.55
N LYS A 318 -39.01 -17.07 0.08
CA LYS A 318 -40.45 -16.81 0.24
C LYS A 318 -41.26 -17.03 -1.05
N GLU A 319 -40.60 -17.34 -2.17
CA GLU A 319 -41.17 -17.89 -3.40
C GLU A 319 -41.03 -19.45 -3.41
#